data_2db3ce04fab45877ad91269fc099ad86
#
_entry.id   2db3ce04fab45877ad91269fc099ad86
#
_cell.length_a   1.000
_cell.length_b   1.000
_cell.length_c   1.000
_cell.angle_alpha   90.00
_cell.angle_beta   90.00
_cell.angle_gamma   90.00
#
_symmetry.space_group_name_H-M   'P 1'
#
loop_
_entity.id
_entity.type
_entity.pdbx_description
1 polymer ?
#
loop_
_entity_poly.entity_id
_entity_poly.type
_entity_poly.pdbx_seq_one_letter_code
_entity_poly.pdbx_strand_id
1 'polypeptide(L)'
;DVADMMADSMADMGAYIVLAFAAAHFIAMFEWSNLGSIIAISGADLLQSVGFTGLPLLFSFILVSALINLFVGSASAKWAIMAPVFVPMLMLAGEPGYSPETVQAAYRIGDSFTNILTPLLPYFPLVIIFAQRYDEDAGIGSIIALMVPYSVSFGVVSILVFLVWVLLGLPLGPGAELYYGG
;
A
#
# COMPACT_ATOMS: atom_id res chain seq x y z
N ASP A 1 19.01 36.14 -15.11
CA ASP A 1 17.85 36.28 -15.97
C ASP A 1 16.82 35.22 -15.63
N VAL A 2 15.51 35.51 -15.85
CA VAL A 2 14.41 34.56 -15.57
C VAL A 2 14.60 33.29 -16.41
N ALA A 3 15.04 33.41 -17.65
CA ALA A 3 15.30 32.24 -18.52
C ALA A 3 16.43 31.36 -17.99
N ASP A 4 17.47 31.95 -17.42
CA ASP A 4 18.57 31.19 -16.83
C ASP A 4 18.11 30.44 -15.56
N MET A 5 17.33 31.10 -14.69
CA MET A 5 16.76 30.44 -13.51
C MET A 5 15.80 29.27 -13.89
N MET A 6 15.04 29.43 -14.98
CA MET A 6 14.21 28.36 -15.50
C MET A 6 15.05 27.21 -16.06
N ALA A 7 16.12 27.50 -16.78
CA ALA A 7 17.05 26.51 -17.32
C ALA A 7 17.73 25.71 -16.19
N ASP A 8 18.19 26.39 -15.14
CA ASP A 8 18.79 25.76 -13.97
C ASP A 8 17.79 24.86 -13.25
N SER A 9 16.54 25.32 -13.07
CA SER A 9 15.47 24.51 -12.46
C SER A 9 15.15 23.27 -13.31
N MET A 10 15.18 23.38 -14.63
CA MET A 10 14.97 22.23 -15.52
C MET A 10 16.17 21.27 -15.52
N ALA A 11 17.38 21.77 -15.38
CA ALA A 11 18.58 20.93 -15.23
C ALA A 11 18.50 20.08 -13.95
N ASP A 12 18.04 20.66 -12.84
CA ASP A 12 17.80 19.93 -11.58
C ASP A 12 16.77 18.78 -11.73
N MET A 13 15.86 18.89 -12.70
CA MET A 13 14.89 17.82 -13.00
C MET A 13 15.45 16.67 -13.83
N GLY A 14 16.66 16.77 -14.35
CA GLY A 14 17.26 15.74 -15.20
C GLY A 14 17.38 14.39 -14.48
N ALA A 15 17.88 14.36 -13.25
CA ALA A 15 17.99 13.16 -12.43
C ALA A 15 16.61 12.56 -12.11
N TYR A 16 15.61 13.43 -11.83
CA TYR A 16 14.23 13.00 -11.62
C TYR A 16 13.66 12.27 -12.85
N ILE A 17 13.85 12.81 -14.05
CA ILE A 17 13.35 12.21 -15.29
C ILE A 17 13.93 10.82 -15.50
N VAL A 18 15.24 10.64 -15.28
CA VAL A 18 15.90 9.34 -15.42
C VAL A 18 15.39 8.34 -14.40
N LEU A 19 15.26 8.73 -13.13
CA LEU A 19 14.73 7.86 -12.09
C LEU A 19 13.26 7.50 -12.32
N ALA A 20 12.43 8.48 -12.71
CA ALA A 20 11.03 8.27 -13.03
C ALA A 20 10.86 7.33 -14.24
N PHE A 21 11.71 7.46 -15.26
CA PHE A 21 11.72 6.57 -16.42
C PHE A 21 12.07 5.13 -16.03
N ALA A 22 13.10 4.93 -15.21
CA ALA A 22 13.48 3.59 -14.72
C ALA A 22 12.37 2.96 -13.87
N ALA A 23 11.77 3.74 -12.96
CA ALA A 23 10.65 3.29 -12.13
C ALA A 23 9.42 2.93 -12.97
N ALA A 24 9.07 3.77 -13.97
CA ALA A 24 7.95 3.49 -14.87
C ALA A 24 8.16 2.21 -15.69
N HIS A 25 9.38 1.94 -16.13
CA HIS A 25 9.73 0.68 -16.80
C HIS A 25 9.53 -0.53 -15.90
N PHE A 26 10.00 -0.46 -14.66
CA PHE A 26 9.80 -1.52 -13.68
C PHE A 26 8.31 -1.79 -13.44
N ILE A 27 7.52 -0.73 -13.21
CA ILE A 27 6.07 -0.84 -12.99
C ILE A 27 5.39 -1.49 -14.20
N ALA A 28 5.70 -1.02 -15.42
CA ALA A 28 5.11 -1.57 -16.64
C ALA A 28 5.46 -3.07 -16.82
N MET A 29 6.70 -3.48 -16.55
CA MET A 29 7.10 -4.88 -16.61
C MET A 29 6.43 -5.73 -15.53
N PHE A 30 6.29 -5.18 -14.31
CA PHE A 30 5.60 -5.84 -13.21
C PHE A 30 4.11 -6.08 -13.54
N GLU A 31 3.43 -5.08 -14.11
CA GLU A 31 2.04 -5.20 -14.57
C GLU A 31 1.92 -6.21 -15.72
N TRP A 32 2.80 -6.11 -16.72
CA TRP A 32 2.78 -7.01 -17.88
C TRP A 32 3.05 -8.48 -17.50
N SER A 33 3.89 -8.73 -16.50
CA SER A 33 4.18 -10.08 -15.99
C SER A 33 3.05 -10.71 -15.18
N ASN A 34 1.99 -9.96 -14.84
CA ASN A 34 0.93 -10.37 -13.92
C ASN A 34 1.42 -10.81 -12.52
N LEU A 35 2.63 -10.44 -12.13
CA LEU A 35 3.19 -10.80 -10.81
C LEU A 35 2.31 -10.31 -9.65
N GLY A 36 1.70 -9.13 -9.77
CA GLY A 36 0.75 -8.61 -8.78
C GLY A 36 -0.43 -9.55 -8.53
N SER A 37 -1.03 -10.07 -9.62
CA SER A 37 -2.14 -11.05 -9.54
C SER A 37 -1.69 -12.37 -8.94
N ILE A 38 -0.52 -12.88 -9.32
CA ILE A 38 0.05 -14.12 -8.78
C ILE A 38 0.29 -14.00 -7.27
N ILE A 39 0.87 -12.90 -6.82
CA ILE A 39 1.12 -12.65 -5.39
C ILE A 39 -0.20 -12.53 -4.63
N ALA A 40 -1.23 -11.84 -5.18
CA ALA A 40 -2.53 -11.71 -4.55
C ALA A 40 -3.24 -13.06 -4.39
N ILE A 41 -3.27 -13.89 -5.43
CA ILE A 41 -3.87 -15.24 -5.39
C ILE A 41 -3.11 -16.12 -4.40
N SER A 42 -1.78 -16.15 -4.45
CA SER A 42 -0.96 -16.93 -3.51
C SER A 42 -1.15 -16.47 -2.07
N GLY A 43 -1.33 -15.16 -1.84
CA GLY A 43 -1.66 -14.60 -0.53
C GLY A 43 -3.03 -15.06 -0.03
N ALA A 44 -4.04 -15.12 -0.92
CA ALA A 44 -5.36 -15.63 -0.57
C ALA A 44 -5.33 -17.11 -0.24
N ASP A 45 -4.63 -17.93 -1.04
CA ASP A 45 -4.45 -19.36 -0.81
C ASP A 45 -3.76 -19.62 0.55
N LEU A 46 -2.75 -18.82 0.88
CA LEU A 46 -2.08 -18.88 2.18
C LEU A 46 -3.04 -18.60 3.32
N LEU A 47 -3.84 -17.53 3.23
CA LEU A 47 -4.82 -17.18 4.27
C LEU A 47 -5.88 -18.27 4.45
N GLN A 48 -6.34 -18.88 3.36
CA GLN A 48 -7.29 -20.00 3.42
C GLN A 48 -6.66 -21.25 4.05
N SER A 49 -5.39 -21.56 3.71
CA SER A 49 -4.69 -22.75 4.22
C SER A 49 -4.46 -22.71 5.73
N VAL A 50 -4.30 -21.50 6.30
CA VAL A 50 -4.13 -21.30 7.74
C VAL A 50 -5.45 -21.45 8.50
N GLY A 51 -6.60 -21.35 7.79
CA GLY A 51 -7.93 -21.51 8.40
C GLY A 51 -8.32 -20.40 9.36
N PHE A 52 -7.73 -19.21 9.21
CA PHE A 52 -8.10 -18.06 10.03
C PHE A 52 -9.50 -17.56 9.67
N THR A 53 -10.26 -17.22 10.70
CA THR A 53 -11.57 -16.60 10.59
C THR A 53 -11.63 -15.34 11.48
N GLY A 54 -12.62 -14.48 11.28
CA GLY A 54 -12.80 -13.29 12.11
C GLY A 54 -11.59 -12.34 12.12
N LEU A 55 -11.29 -11.77 13.27
CA LEU A 55 -10.23 -10.76 13.42
C LEU A 55 -8.82 -11.23 12.99
N PRO A 56 -8.38 -12.47 13.29
CA PRO A 56 -7.10 -12.97 12.79
C PRO A 56 -7.00 -12.96 11.26
N LEU A 57 -8.07 -13.29 10.56
CA LEU A 57 -8.13 -13.24 9.10
C LEU A 57 -8.02 -11.79 8.60
N LEU A 58 -8.77 -10.87 9.20
CA LEU A 58 -8.74 -9.45 8.85
C LEU A 58 -7.35 -8.83 9.08
N PHE A 59 -6.71 -9.14 10.22
CA PHE A 59 -5.35 -8.72 10.51
C PHE A 59 -4.35 -9.26 9.48
N SER A 60 -4.45 -10.55 9.16
CA SER A 60 -3.56 -11.20 8.18
C SER A 60 -3.75 -10.60 6.78
N PHE A 61 -4.97 -10.26 6.40
CA PHE A 61 -5.25 -9.57 5.15
C PHE A 61 -4.62 -8.17 5.09
N ILE A 62 -4.63 -7.40 6.19
CA ILE A 62 -3.93 -6.11 6.28
C ILE A 62 -2.44 -6.31 6.01
N LEU A 63 -1.81 -7.33 6.61
CA LEU A 63 -0.39 -7.62 6.40
C LEU A 63 -0.08 -8.03 4.95
N VAL A 64 -0.92 -8.86 4.35
CA VAL A 64 -0.78 -9.25 2.92
C VAL A 64 -0.92 -8.01 2.02
N SER A 65 -1.91 -7.16 2.28
CA SER A 65 -2.08 -5.89 1.56
C SER A 65 -0.85 -4.98 1.69
N ALA A 66 -0.31 -4.87 2.90
CA ALA A 66 0.91 -4.11 3.18
C ALA A 66 2.13 -4.65 2.40
N LEU A 67 2.28 -5.97 2.37
CA LEU A 67 3.37 -6.62 1.64
C LEU A 67 3.26 -6.37 0.13
N ILE A 68 2.06 -6.55 -0.45
CA ILE A 68 1.82 -6.30 -1.87
C ILE A 68 2.09 -4.82 -2.23
N ASN A 69 1.81 -3.90 -1.30
CA ASN A 69 2.03 -2.47 -1.52
C ASN A 69 3.51 -2.10 -1.73
N LEU A 70 4.43 -2.87 -1.22
CA LEU A 70 5.86 -2.62 -1.47
C LEU A 70 6.25 -2.81 -2.94
N PHE A 71 5.48 -3.60 -3.68
CA PHE A 71 5.74 -3.94 -5.09
C PHE A 71 4.80 -3.26 -6.08
N VAL A 72 3.65 -2.75 -5.62
CA VAL A 72 2.64 -2.10 -6.48
C VAL A 72 2.32 -0.72 -5.93
N GLY A 73 2.98 0.31 -6.46
CA GLY A 73 2.85 1.69 -5.98
C GLY A 73 1.51 2.38 -6.28
N SER A 74 0.67 1.78 -7.14
CA SER A 74 -0.65 2.31 -7.47
C SER A 74 -1.75 1.66 -6.63
N ALA A 75 -2.34 2.42 -5.72
CA ALA A 75 -3.43 1.95 -4.86
C ALA A 75 -4.64 1.48 -5.66
N SER A 76 -5.01 2.18 -6.74
CA SER A 76 -6.16 1.81 -7.57
C SER A 76 -5.91 0.54 -8.38
N ALA A 77 -4.73 0.42 -9.00
CA ALA A 77 -4.36 -0.78 -9.75
C ALA A 77 -4.29 -2.00 -8.82
N LYS A 78 -3.68 -1.85 -7.65
CA LYS A 78 -3.61 -2.90 -6.63
C LYS A 78 -5.00 -3.34 -6.16
N TRP A 79 -5.90 -2.38 -5.89
CA TRP A 79 -7.27 -2.71 -5.49
C TRP A 79 -8.02 -3.46 -6.59
N ALA A 80 -7.85 -3.07 -7.86
CA ALA A 80 -8.47 -3.76 -8.98
C ALA A 80 -8.04 -5.24 -9.10
N ILE A 81 -6.81 -5.57 -8.67
CA ILE A 81 -6.30 -6.94 -8.63
C ILE A 81 -6.78 -7.68 -7.39
N MET A 82 -6.75 -7.03 -6.23
CA MET A 82 -7.03 -7.67 -4.94
C MET A 82 -8.53 -7.83 -4.66
N ALA A 83 -9.36 -6.86 -5.04
CA ALA A 83 -10.78 -6.87 -4.71
C ALA A 83 -11.52 -8.11 -5.23
N PRO A 84 -11.38 -8.56 -6.49
CA PRO A 84 -12.07 -9.74 -7.00
C PRO A 84 -11.72 -11.04 -6.25
N VAL A 85 -10.55 -11.09 -5.61
CA VAL A 85 -10.06 -12.27 -4.88
C VAL A 85 -10.42 -12.19 -3.40
N PHE A 86 -10.03 -11.09 -2.75
CA PHE A 86 -10.13 -10.98 -1.29
C PHE A 86 -11.52 -10.56 -0.78
N VAL A 87 -12.29 -9.77 -1.54
CA VAL A 87 -13.63 -9.37 -1.11
C VAL A 87 -14.54 -10.60 -0.97
N PRO A 88 -14.74 -11.44 -2.00
CA PRO A 88 -15.55 -12.64 -1.83
C PRO A 88 -15.01 -13.58 -0.75
N MET A 89 -13.68 -13.71 -0.66
CA MET A 89 -13.05 -14.57 0.33
C MET A 89 -13.39 -14.13 1.76
N LEU A 90 -13.23 -12.84 2.10
CA LEU A 90 -13.52 -12.35 3.45
C LEU A 90 -15.03 -12.26 3.75
N MET A 91 -15.87 -12.08 2.72
CA MET A 91 -17.32 -12.15 2.87
C MET A 91 -17.81 -13.54 3.23
N LEU A 92 -17.14 -14.59 2.76
CA LEU A 92 -17.54 -16.00 2.95
C LEU A 92 -16.75 -16.69 4.08
N ALA A 93 -15.69 -16.09 4.58
CA ALA A 93 -14.77 -16.69 5.56
C ALA A 93 -15.21 -16.48 7.02
N GLY A 94 -16.48 -16.65 7.34
CA GLY A 94 -16.99 -16.54 8.71
C GLY A 94 -18.50 -16.30 8.74
N GLU A 95 -19.10 -16.47 9.93
CA GLU A 95 -20.49 -16.11 10.19
C GLU A 95 -20.53 -15.19 11.41
N PRO A 96 -20.77 -13.87 11.20
CA PRO A 96 -20.95 -13.18 9.93
C PRO A 96 -19.63 -12.91 9.19
N GLY A 97 -19.67 -12.92 7.85
CA GLY A 97 -18.55 -12.48 7.01
C GLY A 97 -18.40 -10.96 7.00
N TYR A 98 -17.23 -10.46 6.59
CA TYR A 98 -16.98 -9.02 6.52
C TYR A 98 -17.62 -8.38 5.31
N SER A 99 -18.15 -7.16 5.46
CA SER A 99 -18.68 -6.40 4.35
C SER A 99 -17.58 -5.95 3.38
N PRO A 100 -17.88 -5.69 2.09
CA PRO A 100 -16.90 -5.13 1.14
C PRO A 100 -16.25 -3.85 1.63
N GLU A 101 -16.99 -3.02 2.37
CA GLU A 101 -16.51 -1.76 2.97
C GLU A 101 -15.45 -2.03 4.02
N THR A 102 -15.64 -3.04 4.87
CA THR A 102 -14.66 -3.46 5.89
C THR A 102 -13.41 -4.02 5.23
N VAL A 103 -13.56 -4.82 4.19
CA VAL A 103 -12.42 -5.33 3.41
C VAL A 103 -11.63 -4.19 2.77
N GLN A 104 -12.33 -3.21 2.19
CA GLN A 104 -11.68 -2.03 1.59
C GLN A 104 -10.96 -1.17 2.65
N ALA A 105 -11.55 -0.99 3.83
CA ALA A 105 -10.93 -0.26 4.93
C ALA A 105 -9.65 -0.97 5.41
N ALA A 106 -9.71 -2.29 5.60
CA ALA A 106 -8.54 -3.11 5.96
C ALA A 106 -7.42 -3.00 4.91
N TYR A 107 -7.78 -3.11 3.62
CA TYR A 107 -6.87 -2.89 2.51
C TYR A 107 -6.18 -1.52 2.60
N ARG A 108 -6.95 -0.44 2.83
CA ARG A 108 -6.43 0.92 2.92
C ARG A 108 -5.48 1.13 4.08
N ILE A 109 -5.68 0.44 5.18
CA ILE A 109 -4.75 0.49 6.31
C ILE A 109 -3.40 -0.11 5.90
N GLY A 110 -3.39 -1.32 5.32
CA GLY A 110 -2.17 -1.94 4.81
C GLY A 110 -1.45 -1.09 3.77
N ASP A 111 -2.20 -0.46 2.88
CA ASP A 111 -1.69 0.47 1.86
C ASP A 111 -1.04 1.71 2.50
N SER A 112 -1.68 2.32 3.48
CA SER A 112 -1.32 3.65 3.98
C SER A 112 0.03 3.68 4.69
N PHE A 113 0.30 2.77 5.61
CA PHE A 113 1.54 2.82 6.40
C PHE A 113 2.76 2.33 5.63
N THR A 114 2.59 1.55 4.57
CA THR A 114 3.69 1.06 3.74
C THR A 114 3.99 1.95 2.53
N ASN A 115 3.11 2.89 2.19
CA ASN A 115 3.34 3.84 1.11
C ASN A 115 4.62 4.65 1.27
N ILE A 116 4.99 4.99 2.51
CA ILE A 116 6.20 5.76 2.80
C ILE A 116 7.50 4.95 2.63
N LEU A 117 7.39 3.62 2.49
CA LEU A 117 8.53 2.72 2.30
C LEU A 117 8.73 2.33 0.84
N THR A 118 7.70 2.44 -0.02
CA THR A 118 7.83 1.99 -1.40
C THR A 118 8.56 3.01 -2.28
N PRO A 119 9.68 2.63 -2.91
CA PRO A 119 10.36 3.49 -3.86
C PRO A 119 9.62 3.62 -5.20
N LEU A 120 8.52 2.87 -5.38
CA LEU A 120 7.71 2.85 -6.60
C LEU A 120 6.67 3.98 -6.65
N LEU A 121 6.58 4.81 -5.61
CA LEU A 121 5.79 6.04 -5.66
C LEU A 121 6.38 7.00 -6.70
N PRO A 122 5.57 7.56 -7.60
CA PRO A 122 6.04 8.48 -8.64
C PRO A 122 6.82 9.70 -8.11
N TYR A 123 6.55 10.10 -6.86
CA TYR A 123 7.19 11.25 -6.22
C TYR A 123 8.47 10.87 -5.45
N PHE A 124 8.79 9.60 -5.30
CA PHE A 124 9.95 9.16 -4.51
C PHE A 124 11.29 9.71 -5.07
N PRO A 125 11.52 9.74 -6.40
CA PRO A 125 12.71 10.37 -6.97
C PRO A 125 12.84 11.85 -6.59
N LEU A 126 11.73 12.59 -6.52
CA LEU A 126 11.74 13.99 -6.12
C LEU A 126 12.16 14.15 -4.65
N VAL A 127 11.71 13.25 -3.78
CA VAL A 127 12.13 13.23 -2.36
C VAL A 127 13.64 13.03 -2.25
N ILE A 128 14.23 12.13 -3.05
CA ILE A 128 15.68 11.92 -3.07
C ILE A 128 16.41 13.22 -3.45
N ILE A 129 16.01 13.88 -4.53
CA ILE A 129 16.66 15.11 -5.02
C ILE A 129 16.59 16.22 -3.96
N PHE A 130 15.47 16.37 -3.28
CA PHE A 130 15.37 17.35 -2.20
C PHE A 130 16.21 16.97 -0.98
N ALA A 131 16.29 15.69 -0.62
CA ALA A 131 17.14 15.21 0.47
C ALA A 131 18.62 15.47 0.18
N GLN A 132 19.05 15.25 -1.06
CA GLN A 132 20.45 15.47 -1.50
C GLN A 132 20.90 16.94 -1.43
N ARG A 133 19.98 17.89 -1.33
CA ARG A 133 20.34 19.31 -1.06
C ARG A 133 20.86 19.51 0.37
N TYR A 134 20.56 18.59 1.28
CA TYR A 134 20.94 18.66 2.70
C TYR A 134 22.00 17.60 3.06
N ASP A 135 21.96 16.49 2.37
CA ASP A 135 22.88 15.35 2.54
C ASP A 135 23.16 14.74 1.17
N GLU A 136 24.35 15.01 0.61
CA GLU A 136 24.74 14.58 -0.72
C GLU A 136 24.76 13.06 -0.88
N ASP A 137 24.93 12.31 0.21
CA ASP A 137 24.92 10.85 0.24
C ASP A 137 23.49 10.26 0.38
N ALA A 138 22.46 11.11 0.47
CA ALA A 138 21.10 10.63 0.59
C ALA A 138 20.67 9.84 -0.65
N GLY A 139 20.25 8.59 -0.45
CA GLY A 139 19.82 7.68 -1.48
C GLY A 139 18.53 6.95 -1.10
N ILE A 140 18.07 6.05 -1.98
CA ILE A 140 16.86 5.25 -1.76
C ILE A 140 16.93 4.52 -0.42
N GLY A 141 18.05 3.86 -0.12
CA GLY A 141 18.21 3.07 1.10
C GLY A 141 18.19 3.90 2.38
N SER A 142 18.85 5.07 2.39
CA SER A 142 18.89 5.95 3.57
C SER A 142 17.50 6.54 3.87
N ILE A 143 16.75 6.95 2.85
CA ILE A 143 15.40 7.47 3.02
C ILE A 143 14.46 6.38 3.52
N ILE A 144 14.47 5.18 2.92
CA ILE A 144 13.66 4.06 3.39
C ILE A 144 14.01 3.71 4.84
N ALA A 145 15.30 3.60 5.18
CA ALA A 145 15.74 3.28 6.55
C ALA A 145 15.24 4.32 7.57
N LEU A 146 15.25 5.60 7.20
CA LEU A 146 14.72 6.67 8.04
C LEU A 146 13.20 6.57 8.22
N MET A 147 12.48 6.10 7.20
CA MET A 147 11.01 5.99 7.23
C MET A 147 10.48 4.73 7.92
N VAL A 148 11.29 3.66 8.05
CA VAL A 148 10.87 2.39 8.69
C VAL A 148 10.25 2.59 10.08
N PRO A 149 10.88 3.32 11.04
CA PRO A 149 10.29 3.47 12.38
C PRO A 149 8.95 4.20 12.35
N TYR A 150 8.77 5.16 11.44
CA TYR A 150 7.51 5.86 11.27
C TYR A 150 6.44 4.93 10.67
N SER A 151 6.78 4.17 9.64
CA SER A 151 5.89 3.18 9.05
C SER A 151 5.41 2.16 10.07
N VAL A 152 6.32 1.59 10.86
CA VAL A 152 5.97 0.64 11.91
C VAL A 152 5.05 1.28 12.95
N SER A 153 5.35 2.49 13.41
CA SER A 153 4.54 3.21 14.40
C SER A 153 3.12 3.48 13.86
N PHE A 154 3.01 4.02 12.64
CA PHE A 154 1.72 4.24 11.99
C PHE A 154 0.96 2.94 11.74
N GLY A 155 1.65 1.88 11.31
CA GLY A 155 1.06 0.57 11.10
C GLY A 155 0.45 0.02 12.38
N VAL A 156 1.22 0.00 13.47
CA VAL A 156 0.74 -0.49 14.78
C VAL A 156 -0.48 0.31 15.25
N VAL A 157 -0.40 1.64 15.23
CA VAL A 157 -1.51 2.49 15.68
C VAL A 157 -2.75 2.31 14.81
N SER A 158 -2.59 2.33 13.48
CA SER A 158 -3.71 2.21 12.54
C SER A 158 -4.39 0.85 12.65
N ILE A 159 -3.61 -0.22 12.75
CA ILE A 159 -4.14 -1.58 12.92
C ILE A 159 -4.87 -1.70 14.26
N LEU A 160 -4.28 -1.22 15.35
CA LEU A 160 -4.93 -1.28 16.67
C LEU A 160 -6.24 -0.49 16.69
N VAL A 161 -6.26 0.74 16.17
CA VAL A 161 -7.48 1.54 16.08
C VAL A 161 -8.56 0.81 15.26
N PHE A 162 -8.20 0.24 14.13
CA PHE A 162 -9.15 -0.47 13.27
C PHE A 162 -9.67 -1.75 13.93
N LEU A 163 -8.81 -2.56 14.54
CA LEU A 163 -9.25 -3.77 15.24
C LEU A 163 -10.16 -3.45 16.43
N VAL A 164 -9.84 -2.40 17.20
CA VAL A 164 -10.72 -1.91 18.29
C VAL A 164 -12.05 -1.43 17.72
N TRP A 165 -12.04 -0.72 16.58
CA TRP A 165 -13.25 -0.25 15.91
C TRP A 165 -14.18 -1.42 15.52
N VAL A 166 -13.59 -2.46 14.92
CA VAL A 166 -14.31 -3.69 14.54
C VAL A 166 -14.82 -4.44 15.79
N LEU A 167 -14.01 -4.52 16.85
CA LEU A 167 -14.42 -5.14 18.12
C LEU A 167 -15.60 -4.44 18.79
N LEU A 168 -15.66 -3.13 18.68
CA LEU A 168 -16.78 -2.32 19.21
C LEU A 168 -18.03 -2.39 18.34
N GLY A 169 -17.98 -3.03 17.18
CA GLY A 169 -19.12 -3.14 16.25
C GLY A 169 -19.55 -1.81 15.64
N LEU A 170 -18.63 -0.84 15.52
CA LEU A 170 -18.98 0.50 15.03
C LEU A 170 -19.05 0.52 13.50
N PRO A 171 -20.07 1.14 12.88
CA PRO A 171 -20.15 1.25 11.42
C PRO A 171 -18.99 2.10 10.87
N LEU A 172 -18.54 1.79 9.66
CA LEU A 172 -17.44 2.53 8.99
C LEU A 172 -17.90 3.86 8.39
N GLY A 173 -19.22 4.05 8.27
CA GLY A 173 -19.84 5.25 7.74
C GLY A 173 -21.36 5.10 7.63
N PRO A 174 -22.06 6.12 7.15
CA PRO A 174 -23.49 6.04 6.93
C PRO A 174 -23.82 4.93 5.92
N GLY A 175 -24.54 3.88 6.37
CA GLY A 175 -24.90 2.72 5.55
C GLY A 175 -23.74 1.76 5.23
N ALA A 176 -22.59 1.91 5.91
CA ALA A 176 -21.42 1.03 5.75
C ALA A 176 -21.30 0.13 6.98
N GLU A 177 -22.04 -0.97 6.96
CA GLU A 177 -22.04 -1.98 8.01
C GLU A 177 -20.70 -2.75 8.03
N LEU A 178 -20.31 -3.28 9.21
CA LEU A 178 -19.08 -4.06 9.35
C LEU A 178 -19.17 -5.44 8.72
N TYR A 179 -20.36 -6.03 8.80
CA TYR A 179 -20.59 -7.41 8.41
C TYR A 179 -21.55 -7.52 7.23
N TYR A 180 -21.35 -8.54 6.42
CA TYR A 180 -22.19 -8.81 5.26
C TYR A 180 -23.55 -9.42 5.71
N GLY A 181 -24.65 -8.81 5.27
CA GLY A 181 -26.00 -9.27 5.58
C GLY A 181 -26.54 -8.82 6.93
N GLY A 182 -25.93 -7.79 7.53
CA GLY A 182 -26.44 -7.12 8.74
C GLY A 182 -27.56 -6.14 8.47
#